data_78eb198784d6d534fd36a4f5a7eec66c
#
_entry.id   78eb198784d6d534fd36a4f5a7eec66c
#
_cell.length_a   1.000
_cell.length_b   1.000
_cell.length_c   1.000
_cell.angle_alpha   90.00
_cell.angle_beta   90.00
_cell.angle_gamma   90.00
#
_symmetry.space_group_name_H-M   'P 1'
#
loop_
_entity.id
_entity.type
_entity.pdbx_description
1 polymer ?
#
loop_
_entity_poly.entity_id
_entity_poly.type
_entity_poly.pdbx_seq_one_letter_code
_entity_poly.pdbx_strand_id
1 'polypeptide(L)'
;MNNCSAFFLVGPTASGKSTIAHILAEKKGCSLISADSMNVYRYMDIGTAKPLVHERGKINYYGIDVVDPTESFHVAAWLDAIKPAWLEGSIPIVCGGTGLYLKCLTQGLDSFDNENLNKRDLLNRKSLNNLQNYIK
;
A
#
# COMPACT_ATOMS: atom_id res chain seq x y z
N MET A 1 -3.18 -2.84 -19.16
CA MET A 1 -2.69 -1.77 -18.26
C MET A 1 -1.78 -0.88 -19.07
N ASN A 2 -2.10 0.39 -19.19
CA ASN A 2 -1.19 1.37 -19.79
C ASN A 2 0.12 1.35 -18.98
N ASN A 3 1.27 1.49 -19.63
CA ASN A 3 2.59 1.55 -19.00
C ASN A 3 2.64 2.70 -17.98
N CYS A 4 2.22 2.43 -16.74
CA CYS A 4 2.33 3.37 -15.65
C CYS A 4 3.76 3.31 -15.11
N SER A 5 4.59 4.28 -15.45
CA SER A 5 5.93 4.41 -14.91
C SER A 5 5.88 4.98 -13.49
N ALA A 6 6.77 4.52 -12.62
CA ALA A 6 6.99 5.09 -11.28
C ALA A 6 8.47 4.96 -10.90
N PHE A 7 8.96 5.88 -10.07
CA PHE A 7 10.25 5.72 -9.42
C PHE A 7 10.05 5.02 -8.08
N PHE A 8 10.85 3.99 -7.79
CA PHE A 8 10.76 3.23 -6.56
C PHE A 8 11.91 3.57 -5.62
N LEU A 9 11.57 3.99 -4.40
CA LEU A 9 12.52 4.18 -3.31
C LEU A 9 12.17 3.20 -2.18
N VAL A 10 12.84 2.06 -2.18
CA VAL A 10 12.59 0.97 -1.25
C VAL A 10 13.77 0.73 -0.34
N GLY A 11 13.52 0.21 0.86
CA GLY A 11 14.56 -0.09 1.83
C GLY A 11 14.00 -0.35 3.22
N PRO A 12 14.86 -0.74 4.18
CA PRO A 12 14.46 -1.05 5.54
C PRO A 12 13.90 0.18 6.26
N THR A 13 13.17 -0.06 7.35
CA THR A 13 12.71 0.99 8.25
C THR A 13 13.90 1.76 8.82
N ALA A 14 13.73 3.05 9.08
CA ALA A 14 14.74 3.98 9.59
C ALA A 14 15.96 4.23 8.67
N SER A 15 15.88 3.88 7.38
CA SER A 15 16.95 4.17 6.39
C SER A 15 16.92 5.59 5.82
N GLY A 16 16.01 6.46 6.27
CA GLY A 16 15.86 7.82 5.75
C GLY A 16 15.14 7.95 4.41
N LYS A 17 14.62 6.83 3.85
CA LYS A 17 13.96 6.83 2.52
C LYS A 17 12.80 7.81 2.42
N SER A 18 11.97 7.94 3.45
CA SER A 18 10.79 8.82 3.42
C SER A 18 11.18 10.29 3.28
N THR A 19 12.22 10.73 3.99
CA THR A 19 12.77 12.10 3.89
C THR A 19 13.34 12.35 2.50
N ILE A 20 14.09 11.40 1.96
CA ILE A 20 14.66 11.52 0.60
C ILE A 20 13.54 11.54 -0.45
N ALA A 21 12.53 10.68 -0.32
CA ALA A 21 11.38 10.66 -1.22
C ALA A 21 10.64 12.00 -1.23
N HIS A 22 10.41 12.59 -0.05
CA HIS A 22 9.77 13.89 0.10
C HIS A 22 10.56 15.00 -0.62
N ILE A 23 11.86 15.11 -0.34
CA ILE A 23 12.74 16.11 -0.99
C ILE A 23 12.75 15.94 -2.51
N LEU A 24 12.81 14.71 -2.99
CA LEU A 24 12.79 14.44 -4.43
C LEU A 24 11.44 14.81 -5.06
N ALA A 25 10.32 14.46 -4.40
CA ALA A 25 8.97 14.79 -4.88
C ALA A 25 8.78 16.30 -4.96
N GLU A 26 9.21 17.04 -3.94
CA GLU A 26 9.15 18.50 -3.93
C GLU A 26 9.98 19.12 -5.07
N LYS A 27 11.23 18.67 -5.25
CA LYS A 27 12.13 19.18 -6.30
C LYS A 27 11.65 18.85 -7.71
N LYS A 28 10.95 17.72 -7.89
CA LYS A 28 10.46 17.24 -9.20
C LYS A 28 9.04 17.68 -9.49
N GLY A 29 8.31 18.20 -8.50
CA GLY A 29 6.90 18.55 -8.65
C GLY A 29 6.04 17.32 -8.96
N CYS A 30 6.30 16.19 -8.29
CA CYS A 30 5.55 14.95 -8.50
C CYS A 30 4.91 14.47 -7.20
N SER A 31 3.91 13.60 -7.34
CA SER A 31 3.23 12.97 -6.21
C SER A 31 4.06 11.85 -5.57
N LEU A 32 3.73 11.52 -4.33
CA LEU A 32 4.37 10.47 -3.56
C LEU A 32 3.34 9.42 -3.15
N ILE A 33 3.65 8.15 -3.43
CA ILE A 33 2.84 6.99 -3.08
C ILE A 33 3.49 6.28 -1.89
N SER A 34 2.78 6.17 -0.78
CA SER A 34 3.23 5.39 0.37
C SER A 34 2.94 3.90 0.15
N ALA A 35 4.00 3.10 0.05
CA ALA A 35 3.92 1.64 0.01
C ALA A 35 4.20 1.04 1.40
N ASP A 36 3.51 1.57 2.41
CA ASP A 36 3.55 1.11 3.80
C ASP A 36 2.15 0.76 4.29
N SER A 37 1.96 -0.49 4.72
CA SER A 37 0.66 -1.02 5.14
C SER A 37 0.12 -0.39 6.42
N MET A 38 0.94 0.29 7.21
CA MET A 38 0.49 1.00 8.41
C MET A 38 0.04 2.44 8.11
N ASN A 39 0.62 3.07 7.09
CA ASN A 39 0.30 4.44 6.74
C ASN A 39 -1.10 4.62 6.13
N VAL A 40 -1.75 3.54 5.72
CA VAL A 40 -3.11 3.56 5.15
C VAL A 40 -4.18 3.93 6.17
N TYR A 41 -3.93 3.69 7.45
CA TYR A 41 -4.90 3.91 8.52
C TYR A 41 -4.89 5.36 8.98
N ARG A 42 -6.09 5.99 9.00
CA ARG A 42 -6.29 7.33 9.59
C ARG A 42 -5.98 7.30 11.08
N TYR A 43 -5.52 8.41 11.61
CA TYR A 43 -5.26 8.62 13.05
C TYR A 43 -4.15 7.73 13.66
N MET A 44 -3.58 6.81 12.90
CA MET A 44 -2.43 6.02 13.34
C MET A 44 -1.13 6.75 12.99
N ASP A 45 -0.87 7.87 13.67
CA ASP A 45 0.25 8.78 13.35
C ASP A 45 1.49 8.51 14.21
N ILE A 46 1.30 7.88 15.38
CA ILE A 46 2.38 7.58 16.34
C ILE A 46 2.88 6.16 16.09
N GLY A 47 4.20 5.99 15.98
CA GLY A 47 4.85 4.68 15.79
C GLY A 47 4.82 4.13 14.37
N THR A 48 4.20 4.83 13.43
CA THR A 48 4.08 4.40 12.02
C THR A 48 5.04 5.14 11.07
N ALA A 49 5.78 6.11 11.59
CA ALA A 49 6.62 7.02 10.79
C ALA A 49 5.86 7.70 9.62
N LYS A 50 4.54 7.83 9.76
CA LYS A 50 3.68 8.52 8.80
C LYS A 50 3.97 10.02 8.88
N PRO A 51 4.19 10.72 7.74
CA PRO A 51 4.39 12.16 7.75
C PRO A 51 3.10 12.87 8.20
N LEU A 52 3.22 13.78 9.13
CA LEU A 52 2.10 14.60 9.59
C LEU A 52 1.56 15.48 8.46
N VAL A 53 0.30 15.86 8.52
CA VAL A 53 -0.36 16.64 7.45
C VAL A 53 0.42 17.91 7.11
N HIS A 54 0.91 18.63 8.12
CA HIS A 54 1.69 19.86 7.91
C HIS A 54 3.10 19.61 7.34
N GLU A 55 3.65 18.40 7.50
CA GLU A 55 4.95 18.01 6.95
C GLU A 55 4.87 17.62 5.47
N ARG A 56 3.67 17.29 4.96
CA ARG A 56 3.47 16.91 3.56
C ARG A 56 3.64 18.08 2.59
N GLY A 57 3.54 19.32 3.09
CA GLY A 57 3.73 20.53 2.29
C GLY A 57 2.75 20.62 1.12
N LYS A 58 3.27 20.85 -0.07
CA LYS A 58 2.49 20.92 -1.32
C LYS A 58 2.45 19.59 -2.09
N ILE A 59 3.04 18.54 -1.55
CA ILE A 59 3.11 17.24 -2.22
C ILE A 59 1.80 16.48 -2.00
N ASN A 60 1.24 15.97 -3.08
CA ASN A 60 0.12 15.04 -3.00
C ASN A 60 0.63 13.65 -2.60
N TYR A 61 0.15 13.16 -1.45
CA TYR A 61 0.44 11.82 -0.95
C TYR A 61 -0.73 10.89 -1.23
N TYR A 62 -0.43 9.72 -1.79
CA TYR A 62 -1.37 8.64 -2.06
C TYR A 62 -1.03 7.39 -1.24
N GLY A 63 -2.02 6.56 -0.94
CA GLY A 63 -1.84 5.37 -0.12
C GLY A 63 -1.61 5.66 1.37
N ILE A 64 -2.01 6.85 1.83
CA ILE A 64 -1.90 7.33 3.22
C ILE A 64 -3.27 7.84 3.68
N ASP A 65 -3.65 7.59 4.93
CA ASP A 65 -4.94 8.02 5.50
C ASP A 65 -6.17 7.58 4.67
N VAL A 66 -6.14 6.37 4.13
CA VAL A 66 -7.15 5.86 3.19
C VAL A 66 -8.39 5.35 3.93
N VAL A 67 -8.20 4.67 5.06
CA VAL A 67 -9.21 3.87 5.74
C VAL A 67 -9.16 4.07 7.25
N ASP A 68 -10.30 3.89 7.92
CA ASP A 68 -10.33 3.91 9.38
C ASP A 68 -9.80 2.59 9.98
N PRO A 69 -9.17 2.61 11.16
CA PRO A 69 -8.58 1.40 11.77
C PRO A 69 -9.57 0.26 12.04
N THR A 70 -10.86 0.57 12.10
CA THR A 70 -11.94 -0.40 12.32
C THR A 70 -12.39 -1.10 11.04
N GLU A 71 -11.94 -0.63 9.89
CA GLU A 71 -12.34 -1.15 8.59
C GLU A 71 -11.35 -2.20 8.08
N SER A 72 -11.86 -3.19 7.33
CA SER A 72 -11.00 -4.14 6.61
C SER A 72 -10.30 -3.44 5.45
N PHE A 73 -8.98 -3.62 5.35
CA PHE A 73 -8.21 -3.10 4.23
C PHE A 73 -7.37 -4.19 3.58
N HIS A 74 -7.28 -4.16 2.27
CA HIS A 74 -6.53 -5.14 1.49
C HIS A 74 -5.80 -4.47 0.32
N VAL A 75 -4.83 -5.16 -0.25
CA VAL A 75 -3.93 -4.62 -1.28
C VAL A 75 -4.66 -4.14 -2.54
N ALA A 76 -5.78 -4.75 -2.91
CA ALA A 76 -6.57 -4.28 -4.05
C ALA A 76 -7.15 -2.88 -3.80
N ALA A 77 -7.68 -2.63 -2.59
CA ALA A 77 -8.16 -1.30 -2.21
C ALA A 77 -7.01 -0.27 -2.18
N TRP A 78 -5.81 -0.69 -1.76
CA TRP A 78 -4.63 0.17 -1.83
C TRP A 78 -4.28 0.51 -3.28
N LEU A 79 -4.27 -0.46 -4.19
CA LEU A 79 -4.03 -0.21 -5.61
C LEU A 79 -5.03 0.77 -6.21
N ASP A 80 -6.30 0.68 -5.83
CA ASP A 80 -7.33 1.64 -6.27
C ASP A 80 -7.08 3.04 -5.72
N ALA A 81 -6.71 3.15 -4.45
CA ALA A 81 -6.45 4.42 -3.79
C ALA A 81 -5.25 5.19 -4.36
N ILE A 82 -4.28 4.50 -4.97
CA ILE A 82 -3.08 5.14 -5.53
C ILE A 82 -3.21 5.48 -7.02
N LYS A 83 -4.20 4.96 -7.73
CA LYS A 83 -4.40 5.22 -9.18
C LYS A 83 -4.38 6.71 -9.56
N PRO A 84 -4.97 7.62 -8.80
CA PRO A 84 -4.97 9.05 -9.15
C PRO A 84 -3.58 9.67 -9.25
N ALA A 85 -2.55 9.09 -8.61
CA ALA A 85 -1.18 9.62 -8.67
C ALA A 85 -0.65 9.72 -10.11
N TRP A 86 -1.06 8.83 -11.00
CA TRP A 86 -0.64 8.85 -12.41
C TRP A 86 -1.46 9.81 -13.29
N LEU A 87 -2.55 10.36 -12.76
CA LEU A 87 -3.38 11.35 -13.48
C LEU A 87 -2.83 12.77 -13.36
N GLU A 88 -1.86 13.01 -12.48
CA GLU A 88 -1.26 14.32 -12.26
C GLU A 88 -0.24 14.74 -13.34
N GLY A 89 0.01 13.88 -14.34
CA GLY A 89 0.89 14.20 -15.46
C GLY A 89 2.38 14.09 -15.18
N SER A 90 2.79 13.77 -13.96
CA SER A 90 4.18 13.51 -13.57
C SER A 90 4.35 12.04 -13.15
N ILE A 91 5.59 11.54 -13.25
CA ILE A 91 5.90 10.18 -12.81
C ILE A 91 5.99 10.18 -11.27
N PRO A 92 5.11 9.46 -10.55
CA PRO A 92 5.11 9.46 -9.10
C PRO A 92 6.31 8.70 -8.51
N ILE A 93 6.65 9.02 -7.25
CA ILE A 93 7.62 8.27 -6.47
C ILE A 93 6.86 7.33 -5.53
N VAL A 94 7.15 6.03 -5.63
CA VAL A 94 6.66 5.00 -4.71
C VAL A 94 7.70 4.81 -3.62
N CYS A 95 7.34 5.11 -2.38
CA CYS A 95 8.23 5.00 -1.23
C CYS A 95 7.67 4.06 -0.17
N GLY A 96 8.42 3.05 0.23
CA GLY A 96 8.00 2.14 1.29
C GLY A 96 8.77 0.84 1.35
N GLY A 97 8.26 -0.09 2.17
CA GLY A 97 8.91 -1.38 2.43
C GLY A 97 7.94 -2.56 2.48
N THR A 98 6.64 -2.36 2.25
CA THR A 98 5.65 -3.45 2.25
C THR A 98 5.76 -4.26 0.95
N GLY A 99 6.46 -5.40 1.02
CA GLY A 99 6.78 -6.23 -0.13
C GLY A 99 5.54 -6.65 -0.94
N LEU A 100 4.42 -6.96 -0.28
CA LEU A 100 3.17 -7.31 -0.95
C LEU A 100 2.65 -6.16 -1.84
N TYR A 101 2.69 -4.92 -1.35
CA TYR A 101 2.25 -3.75 -2.10
C TYR A 101 3.12 -3.53 -3.35
N LEU A 102 4.43 -3.60 -3.16
CA LEU A 102 5.40 -3.46 -4.26
C LEU A 102 5.24 -4.57 -5.30
N LYS A 103 5.07 -5.81 -4.86
CA LYS A 103 4.83 -6.95 -5.75
C LYS A 103 3.54 -6.78 -6.55
N CYS A 104 2.43 -6.46 -5.89
CA CYS A 104 1.15 -6.28 -6.58
C CYS A 104 1.16 -5.09 -7.54
N LEU A 105 1.89 -4.02 -7.22
CA LEU A 105 2.02 -2.87 -8.10
C LEU A 105 2.83 -3.19 -9.36
N THR A 106 3.88 -4.00 -9.25
CA THR A 106 4.79 -4.31 -10.37
C THR A 106 4.37 -5.52 -11.20
N GLN A 107 3.75 -6.51 -10.58
CA GLN A 107 3.38 -7.78 -11.20
C GLN A 107 1.87 -7.94 -11.41
N GLY A 108 1.07 -7.09 -10.78
CA GLY A 108 -0.38 -7.21 -10.72
C GLY A 108 -0.86 -8.09 -9.57
N LEU A 109 -2.17 -8.11 -9.39
CA LEU A 109 -2.86 -9.08 -8.54
C LEU A 109 -3.19 -10.29 -9.39
N ASP A 110 -2.88 -11.48 -8.90
CA ASP A 110 -3.44 -12.69 -9.45
C ASP A 110 -4.96 -12.61 -9.35
N SER A 111 -5.66 -12.99 -10.40
CA SER A 111 -7.11 -13.08 -10.38
C SER A 111 -7.50 -14.12 -9.32
N PHE A 112 -8.06 -13.66 -8.20
CA PHE A 112 -8.69 -14.57 -7.26
C PHE A 112 -9.95 -15.11 -7.91
N ASP A 113 -9.94 -16.37 -8.33
CA ASP A 113 -11.14 -17.04 -8.77
C ASP A 113 -12.17 -17.03 -7.64
N ASN A 114 -13.42 -16.76 -7.98
CA ASN A 114 -14.55 -16.75 -7.03
C ASN A 114 -14.71 -18.09 -6.26
N GLU A 115 -14.10 -19.17 -6.74
CA GLU A 115 -13.99 -20.46 -6.03
C GLU A 115 -13.30 -20.34 -4.67
N ASN A 116 -12.41 -19.38 -4.48
CA ASN A 116 -11.71 -19.19 -3.21
C ASN A 116 -12.59 -18.61 -2.10
N LEU A 117 -13.64 -17.87 -2.42
CA LEU A 117 -14.60 -17.37 -1.43
C LEU A 117 -15.38 -18.53 -0.79
N ASN A 118 -15.85 -19.47 -1.60
CA ASN A 118 -16.54 -20.67 -1.12
C ASN A 118 -15.63 -21.57 -0.27
N LYS A 119 -14.33 -21.69 -0.65
CA LYS A 119 -13.35 -22.44 0.14
C LYS A 119 -13.05 -21.75 1.48
N ARG A 120 -12.96 -20.42 1.50
CA ARG A 120 -12.74 -19.65 2.72
C ARG A 120 -13.89 -19.83 3.72
N ASP A 121 -15.13 -19.74 3.26
CA ASP A 121 -16.31 -19.96 4.10
C ASP A 121 -16.40 -21.40 4.61
N LEU A 122 -16.05 -22.37 3.77
CA LEU A 122 -15.98 -23.77 4.17
C LEU A 122 -14.89 -24.01 5.24
N LEU A 123 -13.74 -23.39 5.11
CA LEU A 123 -12.65 -23.48 6.09
C LEU A 123 -12.98 -22.78 7.41
N ASN A 124 -13.63 -21.62 7.36
CA ASN A 124 -14.05 -20.87 8.55
C ASN A 124 -15.08 -21.64 9.42
N ARG A 125 -15.80 -22.58 8.82
CA ARG A 125 -16.77 -23.45 9.54
C ARG A 125 -16.12 -24.69 10.16
N LYS A 126 -14.84 -24.96 9.89
CA LYS A 126 -14.12 -26.13 10.44
C LYS A 126 -13.53 -25.85 11.80
N SER A 127 -13.54 -26.87 12.67
CA SER A 127 -12.82 -26.80 13.93
C SER A 127 -11.29 -26.76 13.72
N LEU A 128 -10.55 -26.26 14.72
CA LEU A 128 -9.08 -26.17 14.67
C LEU A 128 -8.44 -27.54 14.35
N ASN A 129 -8.92 -28.62 14.98
CA ASN A 129 -8.43 -29.99 14.76
C ASN A 129 -8.64 -30.43 13.31
N ASN A 130 -9.80 -30.11 12.72
CA ASN A 130 -10.08 -30.43 11.32
C ASN A 130 -9.20 -29.63 10.35
N LEU A 131 -8.89 -28.37 10.67
CA LEU A 131 -7.98 -27.54 9.88
C LEU A 131 -6.55 -28.07 9.91
N GLN A 132 -6.06 -28.51 11.10
CA GLN A 132 -4.73 -29.10 11.24
C GLN A 132 -4.57 -30.40 10.44
N ASN A 133 -5.63 -31.20 10.32
CA ASN A 133 -5.63 -32.42 9.50
C ASN A 133 -5.70 -32.13 7.99
N TYR A 134 -6.13 -30.92 7.61
CA TYR A 134 -6.22 -30.50 6.20
C TYR A 134 -4.88 -30.01 5.64
N ILE A 135 -3.93 -29.65 6.51
CA ILE A 135 -2.61 -29.11 6.16
C ILE A 135 -1.54 -30.23 6.09
N LYS A 136 -1.83 -31.43 6.63
CA LYS A 136 -0.97 -32.61 6.51
C LYS A 136 -1.19 -33.31 5.18
#